data_8855457627b339c4cceaf67d705f39de
#
_entry.id   8855457627b339c4cceaf67d705f39de
#
_cell.length_a   1.000
_cell.length_b   1.000
_cell.length_c   1.000
_cell.angle_alpha   90.00
_cell.angle_beta   90.00
_cell.angle_gamma   90.00
#
_symmetry.space_group_name_H-M   'P 1'
#
loop_
_entity.id
_entity.type
_entity.pdbx_description
1 polymer ?
#
loop_
_entity_poly.entity_id
_entity_poly.type
_entity_poly.pdbx_seq_one_letter_code
_entity_poly.pdbx_strand_id
1 'polypeptide(L)'
;MKTKISLLLLAILCNFAVFAQSDFNTYFEKKSLRVDFALSGNLTSQSAAIQQLREEPVWGGPVKNLIDKSGYGGYYINVYDKATDRLIYSRGFNTLFEEWRSTEQAKTETQSWTNSASVPFPKAPVYVEITARDKADMQFHPLLRQEVDPQSIFIDRGKLKDNKVHQIQKSGDSAEKVDLVFIAEGYTTDEQEKFVADA
;
A
#
# COMPACT_ATOMS: atom_id res chain seq x y z
N MET A 1 47.51 25.82 10.77
CA MET A 1 47.04 24.48 10.36
C MET A 1 45.81 23.97 11.11
N LYS A 2 45.69 24.16 12.40
CA LYS A 2 44.54 23.66 13.21
C LYS A 2 43.15 24.23 12.79
N THR A 3 43.08 25.50 12.42
CA THR A 3 41.82 26.14 11.97
C THR A 3 41.27 25.63 10.63
N LYS A 4 42.11 25.23 9.69
CA LYS A 4 41.70 24.69 8.40
C LYS A 4 41.13 23.27 8.49
N ILE A 5 41.63 22.49 9.45
CA ILE A 5 41.17 21.11 9.71
C ILE A 5 39.74 21.17 10.37
N SER A 6 39.51 22.12 11.28
CA SER A 6 38.18 22.30 11.90
C SER A 6 37.09 22.70 10.89
N LEU A 7 37.41 23.54 9.90
CA LEU A 7 36.46 23.91 8.83
C LEU A 7 36.14 22.71 7.90
N LEU A 8 37.14 21.87 7.62
CA LEU A 8 36.95 20.68 6.80
C LEU A 8 36.07 19.63 7.51
N LEU A 9 36.26 19.43 8.82
CA LEU A 9 35.42 18.54 9.62
C LEU A 9 33.96 19.05 9.70
N LEU A 10 33.74 20.35 9.81
CA LEU A 10 32.40 20.95 9.85
C LEU A 10 31.67 20.78 8.50
N ALA A 11 32.40 20.88 7.37
CA ALA A 11 31.83 20.65 6.04
C ALA A 11 31.46 19.19 5.78
N ILE A 12 32.12 18.22 6.40
CA ILE A 12 31.80 16.79 6.29
C ILE A 12 30.57 16.43 7.12
N LEU A 13 30.35 17.10 8.25
CA LEU A 13 29.17 16.89 9.11
C LEU A 13 27.87 17.45 8.50
N CYS A 14 27.92 18.36 7.53
CA CYS A 14 26.74 18.92 6.87
C CYS A 14 26.15 18.02 5.76
N ASN A 15 26.77 16.89 5.43
CA ASN A 15 26.25 15.95 4.44
C ASN A 15 25.41 14.80 5.02
N PHE A 16 24.95 14.89 6.24
CA PHE A 16 23.83 14.05 6.66
C PHE A 16 22.58 14.51 5.89
N ALA A 17 22.30 13.80 4.80
CA ALA A 17 21.01 13.90 4.12
C ALA A 17 19.94 13.74 5.21
N VAL A 18 19.32 14.82 5.58
CA VAL A 18 18.06 14.80 6.32
C VAL A 18 17.11 14.06 5.40
N PHE A 19 16.86 12.79 5.69
CA PHE A 19 15.72 12.08 5.10
C PHE A 19 14.48 12.82 5.60
N ALA A 20 14.16 13.91 4.89
CA ALA A 20 12.94 14.66 5.15
C ALA A 20 11.81 13.65 5.02
N GLN A 21 11.12 13.39 6.12
CA GLN A 21 9.89 12.63 6.13
C GLN A 21 9.00 13.19 5.04
N SER A 22 8.48 12.31 4.16
CA SER A 22 7.61 12.74 3.07
C SER A 22 6.42 13.46 3.68
N ASP A 23 6.23 14.72 3.33
CA ASP A 23 5.02 15.45 3.72
C ASP A 23 3.87 14.92 2.87
N PHE A 24 2.85 14.35 3.53
CA PHE A 24 1.64 13.84 2.87
C PHE A 24 1.06 14.88 1.91
N ASN A 25 0.92 16.11 2.38
CA ASN A 25 0.27 17.19 1.60
C ASN A 25 1.07 17.62 0.37
N THR A 26 2.37 17.37 0.33
CA THR A 26 3.19 17.65 -0.86
C THR A 26 2.86 16.70 -2.00
N TYR A 27 2.68 15.41 -1.71
CA TYR A 27 2.57 14.37 -2.74
C TYR A 27 1.16 13.84 -2.95
N PHE A 28 0.27 13.96 -1.94
CA PHE A 28 -0.98 13.23 -1.92
C PHE A 28 -2.19 14.10 -1.62
N GLU A 29 -3.35 13.64 -2.09
CA GLU A 29 -4.67 14.09 -1.70
C GLU A 29 -5.25 13.21 -0.59
N LYS A 30 -6.26 13.69 0.14
CA LYS A 30 -6.99 12.91 1.15
C LYS A 30 -7.98 11.92 0.53
N LYS A 31 -7.58 11.29 -0.56
CA LYS A 31 -8.29 10.24 -1.29
C LYS A 31 -7.41 9.00 -1.38
N SER A 32 -7.99 7.86 -1.73
CA SER A 32 -7.24 6.64 -2.00
C SER A 32 -7.12 6.37 -3.49
N LEU A 33 -5.97 5.86 -3.90
CA LEU A 33 -5.81 5.10 -5.13
C LEU A 33 -5.82 3.62 -4.75
N ARG A 34 -6.93 2.92 -5.06
CA ARG A 34 -6.99 1.48 -4.95
C ARG A 34 -6.33 0.87 -6.18
N VAL A 35 -5.39 -0.02 -5.93
CA VAL A 35 -4.65 -0.78 -6.93
C VAL A 35 -5.10 -2.23 -6.81
N ASP A 36 -5.87 -2.69 -7.78
CA ASP A 36 -6.22 -4.11 -7.91
C ASP A 36 -5.20 -4.76 -8.84
N PHE A 37 -4.60 -5.85 -8.40
CA PHE A 37 -3.53 -6.54 -9.13
C PHE A 37 -3.63 -8.04 -8.97
N ALA A 38 -3.17 -8.77 -10.00
CA ALA A 38 -2.98 -10.20 -9.92
C ALA A 38 -1.57 -10.52 -9.47
N LEU A 39 -1.45 -11.49 -8.58
CA LEU A 39 -0.22 -12.26 -8.36
C LEU A 39 -0.41 -13.62 -9.03
N SER A 40 0.51 -14.00 -9.89
CA SER A 40 0.45 -15.25 -10.65
C SER A 40 1.76 -16.00 -10.55
N GLY A 41 1.69 -17.33 -10.48
CA GLY A 41 2.89 -18.14 -10.41
C GLY A 41 2.68 -19.49 -9.72
N ASN A 42 3.79 -20.04 -9.23
CA ASN A 42 3.87 -21.35 -8.59
C ASN A 42 4.93 -21.32 -7.46
N LEU A 43 5.37 -22.49 -6.98
CA LEU A 43 6.40 -22.58 -5.93
C LEU A 43 7.67 -21.79 -6.25
N THR A 44 8.15 -21.83 -7.51
CA THR A 44 9.47 -21.34 -7.92
C THR A 44 9.45 -19.98 -8.62
N SER A 45 8.32 -19.58 -9.18
CA SER A 45 8.19 -18.35 -9.95
C SER A 45 6.95 -17.57 -9.57
N GLN A 46 7.02 -16.25 -9.71
CA GLN A 46 5.88 -15.37 -9.52
C GLN A 46 6.02 -14.09 -10.35
N SER A 47 4.90 -13.49 -10.65
CA SER A 47 4.78 -12.22 -11.35
C SER A 47 3.60 -11.42 -10.81
N ALA A 48 3.58 -10.12 -11.08
CA ALA A 48 2.47 -9.24 -10.75
C ALA A 48 2.00 -8.47 -11.99
N ALA A 49 0.69 -8.16 -12.06
CA ALA A 49 0.12 -7.30 -13.09
C ALA A 49 -1.02 -6.47 -12.51
N ILE A 50 -1.04 -5.15 -12.76
CA ILE A 50 -2.16 -4.30 -12.38
C ILE A 50 -3.36 -4.68 -13.25
N GLN A 51 -4.50 -4.89 -12.62
CA GLN A 51 -5.78 -5.19 -13.26
C GLN A 51 -6.68 -3.96 -13.35
N GLN A 52 -6.74 -3.16 -12.30
CA GLN A 52 -7.55 -1.97 -12.22
C GLN A 52 -6.92 -0.94 -11.28
N LEU A 53 -7.12 0.34 -11.62
CA LEU A 53 -6.86 1.47 -10.74
C LEU A 53 -8.19 2.17 -10.45
N ARG A 54 -8.45 2.50 -9.19
CA ARG A 54 -9.67 3.17 -8.78
C ARG A 54 -9.40 4.31 -7.82
N GLU A 55 -10.03 5.46 -8.08
CA GLU A 55 -10.09 6.55 -7.11
C GLU A 55 -11.20 6.28 -6.10
N GLU A 56 -10.88 6.35 -4.81
CA GLU A 56 -11.83 6.26 -3.71
C GLU A 56 -11.83 7.57 -2.91
N PRO A 57 -12.99 8.01 -2.38
CA PRO A 57 -13.17 9.39 -1.92
C PRO A 57 -12.40 9.73 -0.64
N VAL A 58 -11.96 8.74 0.12
CA VAL A 58 -11.35 8.94 1.44
C VAL A 58 -10.05 8.17 1.55
N TRP A 59 -9.01 8.81 2.10
CA TRP A 59 -7.82 8.14 2.60
C TRP A 59 -7.97 7.88 4.10
N GLY A 60 -8.13 6.62 4.48
CA GLY A 60 -8.23 6.18 5.88
C GLY A 60 -6.90 5.78 6.51
N GLY A 61 -5.79 5.79 5.76
CA GLY A 61 -4.48 5.42 6.25
C GLY A 61 -3.69 6.57 6.88
N PRO A 62 -2.44 6.32 7.31
CA PRO A 62 -1.61 7.30 7.99
C PRO A 62 -1.28 8.48 7.07
N VAL A 63 -1.25 9.70 7.64
CA VAL A 63 -0.74 10.92 7.00
C VAL A 63 0.66 11.29 7.50
N LYS A 64 1.19 10.50 8.45
CA LYS A 64 2.56 10.56 8.98
C LYS A 64 3.20 9.18 8.84
N ASN A 65 4.52 9.11 8.87
CA ASN A 65 5.25 7.84 8.74
C ASN A 65 4.83 7.04 7.49
N LEU A 66 4.82 7.71 6.34
CA LEU A 66 4.34 7.16 5.07
C LEU A 66 5.20 6.01 4.54
N ILE A 67 6.43 5.88 5.02
CA ILE A 67 7.35 4.81 4.65
C ILE A 67 7.34 3.75 5.75
N ASP A 68 6.92 2.55 5.40
CA ASP A 68 7.00 1.39 6.27
C ASP A 68 8.46 0.92 6.37
N LYS A 69 9.02 1.03 7.56
CA LYS A 69 10.40 0.65 7.89
C LYS A 69 10.49 -0.68 8.63
N SER A 70 9.35 -1.34 8.85
CA SER A 70 9.31 -2.56 9.65
C SER A 70 9.99 -3.74 8.95
N GLY A 71 9.97 -3.76 7.63
CA GLY A 71 10.46 -4.88 6.85
C GLY A 71 9.62 -6.14 7.02
N TYR A 72 8.39 -6.06 7.55
CA TYR A 72 7.50 -7.20 7.70
C TYR A 72 6.64 -7.43 6.45
N GLY A 73 6.16 -8.67 6.31
CA GLY A 73 5.35 -9.10 5.19
C GLY A 73 6.16 -9.79 4.08
N GLY A 74 5.45 -10.54 3.24
CA GLY A 74 6.01 -11.20 2.06
C GLY A 74 6.10 -10.27 0.86
N TYR A 75 5.33 -9.17 0.87
CA TYR A 75 5.26 -8.20 -0.22
C TYR A 75 5.29 -6.77 0.31
N TYR A 76 5.67 -5.84 -0.58
CA TYR A 76 5.48 -4.40 -0.39
C TYR A 76 4.82 -3.78 -1.61
N ILE A 77 3.93 -2.81 -1.35
CA ILE A 77 3.54 -1.81 -2.33
C ILE A 77 4.32 -0.53 -2.04
N ASN A 78 5.03 -0.04 -3.04
CA ASN A 78 5.86 1.16 -2.98
C ASN A 78 5.33 2.19 -3.97
N VAL A 79 5.36 3.47 -3.61
CA VAL A 79 5.04 4.58 -4.50
C VAL A 79 6.22 5.51 -4.57
N TYR A 80 6.70 5.75 -5.79
CA TYR A 80 7.82 6.66 -6.06
C TYR A 80 7.31 7.88 -6.82
N ASP A 81 7.73 9.07 -6.42
CA ASP A 81 7.54 10.27 -7.22
C ASP A 81 8.27 10.13 -8.56
N LYS A 82 7.54 10.23 -9.68
CA LYS A 82 8.13 10.01 -11.00
C LYS A 82 9.25 11.00 -11.34
N ALA A 83 9.11 12.25 -10.91
CA ALA A 83 10.06 13.30 -11.26
C ALA A 83 11.43 13.13 -10.59
N THR A 84 11.47 12.56 -9.38
CA THR A 84 12.67 12.48 -8.55
C THR A 84 13.12 11.06 -8.27
N ASP A 85 12.31 10.07 -8.64
CA ASP A 85 12.45 8.64 -8.28
C ASP A 85 12.56 8.39 -6.76
N ARG A 86 12.04 9.32 -5.96
CA ARG A 86 12.04 9.23 -4.51
C ARG A 86 10.88 8.36 -4.03
N LEU A 87 11.16 7.41 -3.13
CA LEU A 87 10.11 6.67 -2.41
C LEU A 87 9.33 7.65 -1.52
N ILE A 88 8.01 7.76 -1.74
CA ILE A 88 7.11 8.67 -1.03
C ILE A 88 6.05 7.96 -0.20
N TYR A 89 5.79 6.67 -0.47
CA TYR A 89 4.92 5.81 0.32
C TYR A 89 5.36 4.36 0.19
N SER A 90 5.26 3.59 1.28
CA SER A 90 5.42 2.14 1.25
C SER A 90 4.59 1.47 2.33
N ARG A 91 4.12 0.23 2.04
CA ARG A 91 3.40 -0.62 2.97
C ARG A 91 3.68 -2.08 2.72
N GLY A 92 4.07 -2.82 3.79
CA GLY A 92 4.20 -4.27 3.76
C GLY A 92 2.84 -4.96 3.90
N PHE A 93 2.66 -6.11 3.26
CA PHE A 93 1.46 -6.93 3.32
C PHE A 93 1.77 -8.42 3.07
N ASN A 94 0.80 -9.29 3.40
CA ASN A 94 0.81 -10.71 3.08
C ASN A 94 -0.42 -11.06 2.23
N THR A 95 -0.39 -12.21 1.56
CA THR A 95 -1.47 -12.67 0.69
C THR A 95 -1.72 -14.16 0.86
N LEU A 96 -2.93 -14.60 0.60
CA LEU A 96 -3.25 -16.03 0.50
C LEU A 96 -2.51 -16.71 -0.65
N PHE A 97 -2.13 -15.97 -1.71
CA PHE A 97 -1.31 -16.50 -2.79
C PHE A 97 0.07 -16.95 -2.28
N GLU A 98 0.71 -16.20 -1.38
CA GLU A 98 1.99 -16.61 -0.78
C GLU A 98 1.84 -17.89 0.04
N GLU A 99 0.76 -17.98 0.81
CA GLU A 99 0.44 -19.18 1.59
C GLU A 99 0.21 -20.39 0.68
N TRP A 100 -0.61 -20.24 -0.38
CA TRP A 100 -0.82 -21.28 -1.38
C TRP A 100 0.49 -21.71 -2.05
N ARG A 101 1.38 -20.78 -2.39
CA ARG A 101 2.69 -21.09 -2.98
C ARG A 101 3.56 -22.00 -2.12
N SER A 102 3.27 -22.15 -0.83
CA SER A 102 3.97 -23.06 0.08
C SER A 102 3.40 -24.49 0.08
N THR A 103 2.32 -24.77 -0.65
CA THR A 103 1.65 -26.07 -0.69
C THR A 103 2.28 -27.02 -1.70
N GLU A 104 1.98 -28.33 -1.57
CA GLU A 104 2.38 -29.35 -2.55
C GLU A 104 1.79 -29.09 -3.93
N GLN A 105 0.56 -28.55 -4.00
CA GLN A 105 -0.10 -28.21 -5.25
C GLN A 105 0.70 -27.20 -6.08
N ALA A 106 1.31 -26.21 -5.43
CA ALA A 106 2.11 -25.19 -6.11
C ALA A 106 3.38 -25.73 -6.79
N LYS A 107 3.79 -26.98 -6.52
CA LYS A 107 4.90 -27.63 -7.22
C LYS A 107 4.58 -28.00 -8.66
N THR A 108 3.31 -28.26 -8.93
CA THR A 108 2.84 -28.78 -10.25
C THR A 108 1.87 -27.85 -10.96
N GLU A 109 1.26 -26.91 -10.23
CA GLU A 109 0.25 -26.01 -10.78
C GLU A 109 0.74 -24.55 -10.73
N THR A 110 0.19 -23.77 -11.66
CA THR A 110 0.30 -22.30 -11.68
C THR A 110 -1.08 -21.72 -11.44
N GLN A 111 -1.17 -20.76 -10.52
CA GLN A 111 -2.42 -20.07 -10.22
C GLN A 111 -2.25 -18.55 -10.32
N SER A 112 -3.37 -17.85 -10.41
CA SER A 112 -3.46 -16.41 -10.42
C SER A 112 -4.52 -15.95 -9.42
N TRP A 113 -4.13 -15.03 -8.53
CA TRP A 113 -4.97 -14.55 -7.44
C TRP A 113 -5.07 -13.02 -7.50
N THR A 114 -6.29 -12.50 -7.49
CA THR A 114 -6.54 -11.07 -7.40
C THR A 114 -6.30 -10.59 -5.98
N ASN A 115 -5.61 -9.48 -5.86
CA ASN A 115 -5.33 -8.77 -4.61
C ASN A 115 -5.65 -7.29 -4.79
N SER A 116 -5.87 -6.59 -3.68
CA SER A 116 -6.07 -5.15 -3.66
C SER A 116 -5.19 -4.51 -2.60
N ALA A 117 -4.60 -3.37 -2.94
CA ALA A 117 -3.91 -2.51 -1.99
C ALA A 117 -4.33 -1.06 -2.21
N SER A 118 -4.52 -0.31 -1.12
CA SER A 118 -4.82 1.12 -1.19
C SER A 118 -3.58 1.92 -0.83
N VAL A 119 -3.27 2.93 -1.65
CA VAL A 119 -2.24 3.94 -1.39
C VAL A 119 -2.88 5.33 -1.41
N PRO A 120 -2.26 6.37 -0.80
CA PRO A 120 -2.79 7.72 -0.91
C PRO A 120 -2.84 8.15 -2.38
N PHE A 121 -3.88 8.89 -2.79
CA PHE A 121 -4.04 9.34 -4.16
C PHE A 121 -2.97 10.37 -4.53
N PRO A 122 -2.13 10.13 -5.56
CA PRO A 122 -1.02 11.02 -5.89
C PRO A 122 -1.52 12.30 -6.59
N LYS A 123 -0.84 13.43 -6.36
CA LYS A 123 -1.10 14.72 -7.05
C LYS A 123 -0.41 14.84 -8.39
N ALA A 124 0.65 14.09 -8.62
CA ALA A 124 1.47 14.08 -9.82
C ALA A 124 1.77 12.62 -10.24
N PRO A 125 2.28 12.39 -11.46
CA PRO A 125 2.64 11.05 -11.91
C PRO A 125 3.63 10.37 -10.97
N VAL A 126 3.39 9.08 -10.70
CA VAL A 126 4.16 8.22 -9.81
C VAL A 126 4.50 6.90 -10.49
N TYR A 127 5.46 6.18 -9.93
CA TYR A 127 5.60 4.74 -10.16
C TYR A 127 4.99 3.99 -8.97
N VAL A 128 4.08 3.07 -9.27
CA VAL A 128 3.61 2.05 -8.32
C VAL A 128 4.42 0.79 -8.55
N GLU A 129 5.03 0.30 -7.49
CA GLU A 129 5.86 -0.89 -7.53
C GLU A 129 5.34 -1.94 -6.54
N ILE A 130 5.28 -3.19 -6.96
CA ILE A 130 5.02 -4.33 -6.10
C ILE A 130 6.29 -5.15 -6.03
N THR A 131 6.80 -5.36 -4.81
CA THR A 131 7.95 -6.20 -4.56
C THR A 131 7.57 -7.43 -3.77
N ALA A 132 8.31 -8.51 -3.94
CA ALA A 132 8.17 -9.72 -3.13
C ALA A 132 9.48 -10.04 -2.44
N ARG A 133 9.36 -10.59 -1.22
CA ARG A 133 10.53 -11.10 -0.49
C ARG A 133 11.00 -12.39 -1.13
N ASP A 134 12.27 -12.44 -1.49
CA ASP A 134 12.94 -13.67 -1.89
C ASP A 134 13.38 -14.44 -0.62
N LYS A 135 13.08 -15.75 -0.58
CA LYS A 135 13.44 -16.61 0.55
C LYS A 135 14.93 -16.96 0.59
N ALA A 136 15.64 -16.81 -0.55
CA ALA A 136 17.05 -17.16 -0.65
C ALA A 136 17.96 -16.09 -0.02
N ASP A 137 17.65 -14.81 -0.25
CA ASP A 137 18.45 -13.68 0.24
C ASP A 137 17.72 -12.79 1.27
N MET A 138 16.43 -13.08 1.52
CA MET A 138 15.55 -12.31 2.39
C MET A 138 15.36 -10.85 1.98
N GLN A 139 15.71 -10.49 0.73
CA GLN A 139 15.54 -9.16 0.18
C GLN A 139 14.23 -9.04 -0.61
N PHE A 140 13.77 -7.81 -0.80
CA PHE A 140 12.61 -7.53 -1.63
C PHE A 140 13.05 -7.25 -3.08
N HIS A 141 12.51 -8.02 -4.01
CA HIS A 141 12.75 -7.88 -5.44
C HIS A 141 11.50 -7.41 -6.16
N PRO A 142 11.60 -6.49 -7.14
CA PRO A 142 10.45 -5.98 -7.86
C PRO A 142 9.83 -7.07 -8.73
N LEU A 143 8.49 -7.24 -8.61
CA LEU A 143 7.67 -8.05 -9.52
C LEU A 143 7.03 -7.19 -10.60
N LEU A 144 6.72 -5.94 -10.27
CA LEU A 144 6.08 -4.97 -11.13
C LEU A 144 6.53 -3.56 -10.74
N ARG A 145 6.79 -2.73 -11.73
CA ARG A 145 6.89 -1.27 -11.58
C ARG A 145 6.19 -0.62 -12.76
N GLN A 146 5.14 0.14 -12.47
CA GLN A 146 4.29 0.75 -13.49
C GLN A 146 4.06 2.23 -13.20
N GLU A 147 4.12 3.03 -14.25
CA GLU A 147 3.73 4.44 -14.17
C GLU A 147 2.23 4.58 -14.00
N VAL A 148 1.83 5.48 -13.10
CA VAL A 148 0.44 5.89 -12.87
C VAL A 148 0.37 7.41 -12.93
N ASP A 149 -0.34 7.91 -13.92
CA ASP A 149 -0.70 9.33 -14.03
C ASP A 149 -2.05 9.54 -13.34
N PRO A 150 -2.15 10.40 -12.30
CA PRO A 150 -3.42 10.67 -11.64
C PRO A 150 -4.48 11.30 -12.56
N GLN A 151 -4.10 11.82 -13.72
CA GLN A 151 -5.04 12.35 -14.72
C GLN A 151 -5.50 11.29 -15.73
N SER A 152 -4.99 10.07 -15.63
CA SER A 152 -5.31 9.00 -16.57
C SER A 152 -6.80 8.68 -16.60
N ILE A 153 -7.34 8.51 -17.80
CA ILE A 153 -8.71 8.03 -18.03
C ILE A 153 -8.91 6.56 -17.62
N PHE A 154 -7.82 5.82 -17.45
CA PHE A 154 -7.86 4.42 -17.01
C PHE A 154 -8.03 4.26 -15.48
N ILE A 155 -8.05 5.35 -14.73
CA ILE A 155 -8.45 5.33 -13.32
C ILE A 155 -9.97 5.37 -13.26
N ASP A 156 -10.58 4.32 -12.73
CA ASP A 156 -12.03 4.26 -12.49
C ASP A 156 -12.43 5.29 -11.42
N ARG A 157 -13.30 6.21 -11.79
CA ARG A 157 -13.89 7.25 -10.93
C ARG A 157 -15.39 7.07 -10.80
N GLY A 158 -15.90 5.89 -11.17
CA GLY A 158 -17.30 5.55 -11.05
C GLY A 158 -17.79 5.62 -9.60
N LYS A 159 -19.09 5.92 -9.44
CA LYS A 159 -19.72 5.96 -8.11
C LYS A 159 -19.56 4.61 -7.41
N LEU A 160 -19.08 4.63 -6.17
CA LEU A 160 -19.05 3.43 -5.32
C LEU A 160 -20.47 2.98 -5.03
N LYS A 161 -20.63 1.66 -4.85
CA LYS A 161 -21.88 1.11 -4.37
C LYS A 161 -22.20 1.70 -2.99
N ASP A 162 -23.40 2.22 -2.83
CA ASP A 162 -23.87 2.71 -1.55
C ASP A 162 -24.23 1.50 -0.67
N ASN A 163 -23.43 1.28 0.37
CA ASN A 163 -23.67 0.21 1.33
C ASN A 163 -24.25 0.81 2.61
N LYS A 164 -25.23 0.14 3.20
CA LYS A 164 -25.79 0.55 4.48
C LYS A 164 -24.75 0.28 5.58
N VAL A 165 -24.33 1.33 6.26
CA VAL A 165 -23.37 1.28 7.35
C VAL A 165 -24.03 1.78 8.64
N HIS A 166 -23.85 1.04 9.73
CA HIS A 166 -24.23 1.46 11.08
C HIS A 166 -22.98 1.80 11.87
N GLN A 167 -22.88 3.05 12.30
CA GLN A 167 -21.75 3.47 13.15
C GLN A 167 -22.06 3.12 14.60
N ILE A 168 -21.34 2.15 15.18
CA ILE A 168 -21.50 1.71 16.56
C ILE A 168 -20.74 2.66 17.50
N GLN A 169 -19.51 3.02 17.15
CA GLN A 169 -18.66 3.91 17.95
C GLN A 169 -17.85 4.84 17.06
N LYS A 170 -17.57 6.04 17.53
CA LYS A 170 -16.62 6.96 16.92
C LYS A 170 -15.67 7.51 17.98
N SER A 171 -14.35 7.26 17.81
CA SER A 171 -13.32 7.69 18.75
C SER A 171 -12.31 8.67 18.14
N GLY A 172 -12.45 9.02 16.87
CA GLY A 172 -11.58 9.96 16.17
C GLY A 172 -11.61 9.83 14.65
N ASP A 173 -10.58 10.36 14.01
CA ASP A 173 -10.40 10.30 12.56
C ASP A 173 -9.69 9.00 12.18
N SER A 174 -10.10 8.37 11.06
CA SER A 174 -9.49 7.15 10.51
C SER A 174 -7.99 7.28 10.24
N ALA A 175 -7.49 8.49 9.98
CA ALA A 175 -6.06 8.73 9.81
C ALA A 175 -5.24 8.65 11.11
N GLU A 176 -5.91 8.67 12.28
CA GLU A 176 -5.28 8.70 13.61
C GLU A 176 -5.73 7.53 14.52
N LYS A 177 -6.76 6.81 14.14
CA LYS A 177 -7.36 5.71 14.90
C LYS A 177 -7.49 4.46 14.04
N VAL A 178 -7.64 3.33 14.71
CA VAL A 178 -7.94 2.05 14.04
C VAL A 178 -9.45 1.98 13.80
N ASP A 179 -9.83 1.72 12.55
CA ASP A 179 -11.21 1.42 12.19
C ASP A 179 -11.46 -0.08 12.31
N LEU A 180 -12.56 -0.44 12.97
CA LEU A 180 -13.06 -1.81 13.06
C LEU A 180 -14.35 -1.91 12.26
N VAL A 181 -14.44 -2.88 11.37
CA VAL A 181 -15.61 -3.15 10.56
C VAL A 181 -16.11 -4.55 10.86
N PHE A 182 -17.37 -4.66 11.30
CA PHE A 182 -18.07 -5.92 11.43
C PHE A 182 -18.87 -6.18 10.16
N ILE A 183 -18.67 -7.32 9.54
CA ILE A 183 -19.37 -7.74 8.33
C ILE A 183 -20.33 -8.85 8.71
N ALA A 184 -21.63 -8.61 8.44
CA ALA A 184 -22.67 -9.60 8.76
C ALA A 184 -22.49 -10.86 7.91
N GLU A 185 -22.43 -12.01 8.57
CA GLU A 185 -22.48 -13.32 7.96
C GLU A 185 -23.52 -14.18 8.73
N GLY A 186 -24.37 -14.88 8.01
CA GLY A 186 -25.42 -15.70 8.62
C GLY A 186 -26.66 -14.94 9.13
N TYR A 187 -26.73 -13.63 8.95
CA TYR A 187 -27.92 -12.82 9.26
C TYR A 187 -28.72 -12.56 7.99
N THR A 188 -30.04 -12.60 8.11
CA THR A 188 -30.96 -12.18 7.05
C THR A 188 -31.16 -10.65 7.07
N THR A 189 -31.79 -10.11 6.02
CA THR A 189 -32.10 -8.67 5.95
C THR A 189 -32.94 -8.20 7.12
N ASP A 190 -33.89 -9.05 7.60
CA ASP A 190 -34.82 -8.74 8.70
C ASP A 190 -34.12 -8.81 10.08
N GLU A 191 -32.94 -9.44 10.17
CA GLU A 191 -32.16 -9.55 11.41
C GLU A 191 -31.09 -8.45 11.56
N GLN A 192 -31.17 -7.39 10.77
CA GLN A 192 -30.19 -6.31 10.82
C GLN A 192 -30.05 -5.66 12.19
N GLU A 193 -31.17 -5.42 12.89
CA GLU A 193 -31.16 -4.85 14.25
C GLU A 193 -30.46 -5.79 15.24
N LYS A 194 -30.73 -7.10 15.11
CA LYS A 194 -30.04 -8.11 15.92
C LYS A 194 -28.53 -8.08 15.66
N PHE A 195 -28.09 -8.05 14.38
CA PHE A 195 -26.67 -7.96 14.05
C PHE A 195 -25.98 -6.73 14.67
N VAL A 196 -26.63 -5.56 14.59
CA VAL A 196 -26.09 -4.33 15.20
C VAL A 196 -26.01 -4.43 16.72
N ALA A 197 -26.94 -5.15 17.36
CA ALA A 197 -26.94 -5.35 18.80
C ALA A 197 -25.90 -6.39 19.25
N ASP A 198 -25.57 -7.37 18.40
CA ASP A 198 -24.59 -8.41 18.67
C ASP A 198 -23.13 -7.92 18.44
N ALA A 199 -22.92 -6.84 17.66
CA ALA A 199 -21.61 -6.29 17.30
C ALA A 199 -21.06 -5.31 18.36
#